data_a918d6d365a0da3d8b476e61953a4e24
#
_entry.id   a918d6d365a0da3d8b476e61953a4e24
#
_cell.length_a   1.000
_cell.length_b   1.000
_cell.length_c   1.000
_cell.angle_alpha   90.00
_cell.angle_beta   90.00
_cell.angle_gamma   90.00
#
_symmetry.space_group_name_H-M   'P 1'
#
loop_
_entity.id
_entity.type
_entity.pdbx_description
1 polymer ?
#
loop_
_entity_poly.entity_id
_entity_poly.type
_entity_poly.pdbx_seq_one_letter_code
_entity_poly.pdbx_strand_id
1 'polypeptide(L)'
;MSKQPVSVDGLADLEKMMVEHLPKSTGRGVLRRVGKAALGIFVERARDLAPRASGDLAESLAVSTRLDPKQRRDHRRLVRDDKAAVEIFGGAAALPHAHLVEFGSVERHLESGGSTGTMPAQPFMRPAWDATREAVLAGIAKGLGHEIAKTVARRAKRLAKKVGKGGGR
;
A
#
# COMPACT_ATOMS: atom_id res chain seq x y z
N MET A 1 -8.94 -22.09 3.27
CA MET A 1 -9.26 -20.67 3.50
C MET A 1 -9.77 -20.07 2.20
N SER A 2 -11.06 -19.80 2.12
CA SER A 2 -11.72 -19.29 0.92
C SER A 2 -11.26 -17.85 0.66
N LYS A 3 -10.60 -17.60 -0.46
CA LYS A 3 -10.35 -16.24 -0.98
C LYS A 3 -11.69 -15.68 -1.43
N GLN A 4 -12.34 -14.86 -0.63
CA GLN A 4 -13.46 -14.08 -1.12
C GLN A 4 -12.90 -12.96 -2.02
N PRO A 5 -13.29 -12.91 -3.29
CA PRO A 5 -12.92 -11.81 -4.16
C PRO A 5 -13.60 -10.53 -3.65
N VAL A 6 -12.79 -9.51 -3.35
CA VAL A 6 -13.33 -8.20 -3.01
C VAL A 6 -13.78 -7.54 -4.32
N SER A 7 -15.08 -7.44 -4.52
CA SER A 7 -15.66 -6.68 -5.63
C SER A 7 -15.89 -5.25 -5.17
N VAL A 8 -15.36 -4.28 -5.92
CA VAL A 8 -15.59 -2.85 -5.68
C VAL A 8 -16.38 -2.32 -6.87
N ASP A 9 -17.64 -1.97 -6.66
CA ASP A 9 -18.49 -1.39 -7.69
C ASP A 9 -17.94 -0.02 -8.13
N GLY A 10 -17.96 0.24 -9.45
CA GLY A 10 -17.46 1.49 -10.03
C GLY A 10 -15.96 1.51 -10.35
N LEU A 11 -15.21 0.45 -10.08
CA LEU A 11 -13.79 0.40 -10.40
C LEU A 11 -13.53 0.42 -11.91
N ALA A 12 -14.38 -0.26 -12.68
CA ALA A 12 -14.31 -0.28 -14.14
C ALA A 12 -14.54 1.10 -14.76
N ASP A 13 -15.50 1.87 -14.24
CA ASP A 13 -15.76 3.25 -14.69
C ASP A 13 -14.61 4.18 -14.33
N LEU A 14 -14.01 4.00 -13.16
CA LEU A 14 -12.81 4.74 -12.74
C LEU A 14 -11.61 4.41 -13.64
N GLU A 15 -11.42 3.16 -13.99
CA GLU A 15 -10.35 2.71 -14.89
C GLU A 15 -10.54 3.32 -16.29
N LYS A 16 -11.75 3.30 -16.83
CA LYS A 16 -12.09 3.92 -18.13
C LYS A 16 -11.80 5.41 -18.12
N MET A 17 -12.26 6.13 -17.10
CA MET A 17 -11.98 7.56 -16.95
C MET A 17 -10.47 7.85 -16.80
N MET A 18 -9.72 7.01 -16.12
CA MET A 18 -8.27 7.15 -16.00
C MET A 18 -7.56 6.93 -17.34
N VAL A 19 -7.95 5.92 -18.11
CA VAL A 19 -7.35 5.61 -19.43
C VAL A 19 -7.66 6.70 -20.45
N GLU A 20 -8.90 7.18 -20.49
CA GLU A 20 -9.35 8.15 -21.49
C GLU A 20 -8.86 9.59 -21.20
N HIS A 21 -8.74 9.96 -19.93
CA HIS A 21 -8.53 11.35 -19.53
C HIS A 21 -7.15 11.65 -18.93
N LEU A 22 -6.36 10.65 -18.57
CA LEU A 22 -5.07 10.87 -17.91
C LEU A 22 -3.89 10.30 -18.73
N PRO A 23 -2.81 11.08 -18.92
CA PRO A 23 -1.55 10.53 -19.38
C PRO A 23 -1.06 9.45 -18.40
N LYS A 24 -0.48 8.35 -18.90
CA LYS A 24 -0.01 7.21 -18.08
C LYS A 24 0.89 7.61 -16.90
N SER A 25 1.74 8.62 -17.07
CA SER A 25 2.60 9.14 -16.01
C SER A 25 1.83 9.84 -14.89
N THR A 26 0.80 10.61 -15.25
CA THR A 26 -0.07 11.30 -14.29
C THR A 26 -0.93 10.30 -13.53
N GLY A 27 -1.48 9.29 -14.22
CA GLY A 27 -2.26 8.21 -13.61
C GLY A 27 -1.47 7.45 -12.54
N ARG A 28 -0.23 7.06 -12.82
CA ARG A 28 0.64 6.40 -11.84
C ARG A 28 0.94 7.28 -10.62
N GLY A 29 1.12 8.58 -10.83
CA GLY A 29 1.32 9.53 -9.74
C GLY A 29 0.10 9.65 -8.82
N VAL A 30 -1.11 9.67 -9.40
CA VAL A 30 -2.38 9.68 -8.67
C VAL A 30 -2.52 8.40 -7.86
N LEU A 31 -2.37 7.22 -8.50
CA LEU A 31 -2.45 5.92 -7.83
C LEU A 31 -1.50 5.82 -6.62
N ARG A 32 -0.25 6.28 -6.77
CA ARG A 32 0.72 6.28 -5.67
C ARG A 32 0.28 7.15 -4.50
N ARG A 33 -0.20 8.37 -4.75
CA ARG A 33 -0.62 9.27 -3.68
C ARG A 33 -1.83 8.74 -2.94
N VAL A 34 -2.85 8.34 -3.69
CA VAL A 34 -4.09 7.82 -3.11
C VAL A 34 -3.86 6.53 -2.36
N GLY A 35 -3.13 5.57 -2.95
CA GLY A 35 -2.85 4.31 -2.31
C GLY A 35 -1.97 4.46 -1.06
N LYS A 36 -0.97 5.37 -1.07
CA LYS A 36 -0.19 5.68 0.14
C LYS A 36 -1.05 6.24 1.26
N ALA A 37 -1.93 7.19 0.94
CA ALA A 37 -2.82 7.78 1.92
C ALA A 37 -3.80 6.75 2.51
N ALA A 38 -4.39 5.92 1.65
CA ALA A 38 -5.33 4.88 2.09
C ALA A 38 -4.63 3.79 2.92
N LEU A 39 -3.45 3.31 2.50
CA LEU A 39 -2.71 2.29 3.24
C LEU A 39 -2.14 2.84 4.57
N GLY A 40 -2.04 4.16 4.72
CA GLY A 40 -1.72 4.82 5.98
C GLY A 40 -2.68 4.41 7.11
N ILE A 41 -3.97 4.25 6.82
CA ILE A 41 -4.99 3.83 7.80
C ILE A 41 -4.62 2.46 8.40
N PHE A 42 -4.19 1.53 7.56
CA PHE A 42 -3.73 0.22 8.00
C PHE A 42 -2.46 0.31 8.85
N VAL A 43 -1.48 1.11 8.42
CA VAL A 43 -0.20 1.25 9.12
C VAL A 43 -0.40 1.87 10.51
N GLU A 44 -1.24 2.88 10.65
CA GLU A 44 -1.59 3.45 11.95
C GLU A 44 -2.22 2.40 12.87
N ARG A 45 -3.17 1.62 12.35
CA ARG A 45 -3.78 0.54 13.12
C ARG A 45 -2.77 -0.54 13.52
N ALA A 46 -1.84 -0.87 12.64
CA ALA A 46 -0.77 -1.82 12.94
C ALA A 46 0.18 -1.29 14.03
N ARG A 47 0.46 0.02 14.04
CA ARG A 47 1.22 0.68 15.12
C ARG A 47 0.54 0.59 16.48
N ASP A 48 -0.78 0.77 16.50
CA ASP A 48 -1.56 0.68 17.74
C ASP A 48 -1.51 -0.73 18.35
N LEU A 49 -1.49 -1.75 17.48
CA LEU A 49 -1.49 -3.17 17.89
C LEU A 49 -0.08 -3.74 18.08
N ALA A 50 0.95 -3.06 17.61
CA ALA A 50 2.33 -3.54 17.71
C ALA A 50 2.78 -3.62 19.18
N PRO A 51 3.45 -4.71 19.61
CA PRO A 51 4.03 -4.80 20.93
C PRO A 51 5.04 -3.69 21.20
N ARG A 52 4.97 -3.10 22.39
CA ARG A 52 5.75 -1.91 22.77
C ARG A 52 6.89 -2.23 23.74
N ALA A 53 7.72 -3.22 23.45
CA ALA A 53 8.88 -3.50 24.31
C ALA A 53 9.90 -2.35 24.28
N SER A 54 10.40 -1.98 23.08
CA SER A 54 11.27 -0.79 22.89
C SER A 54 10.57 0.36 22.15
N GLY A 55 9.47 0.07 21.44
CA GLY A 55 8.81 1.04 20.57
C GLY A 55 9.31 1.00 19.10
N ASP A 56 10.51 0.48 18.86
CA ASP A 56 11.16 0.49 17.55
C ASP A 56 10.32 -0.18 16.46
N LEU A 57 9.57 -1.23 16.82
CA LEU A 57 8.69 -1.94 15.90
C LEU A 57 7.58 -1.01 15.40
N ALA A 58 6.90 -0.31 16.30
CA ALA A 58 5.83 0.61 15.94
C ALA A 58 6.35 1.78 15.10
N GLU A 59 7.53 2.32 15.44
CA GLU A 59 8.18 3.41 14.70
C GLU A 59 8.65 2.98 13.32
N SER A 60 9.08 1.72 13.15
CA SER A 60 9.55 1.18 11.88
C SER A 60 8.44 0.95 10.86
N LEU A 61 7.17 0.92 11.30
CA LEU A 61 6.02 0.70 10.44
C LEU A 61 5.79 1.91 9.53
N ALA A 62 5.85 1.68 8.23
CA ALA A 62 5.72 2.74 7.23
C ALA A 62 5.04 2.25 5.95
N VAL A 63 4.51 3.21 5.17
CA VAL A 63 4.03 2.97 3.81
C VAL A 63 5.14 3.31 2.81
N SER A 64 5.50 2.35 1.97
CA SER A 64 6.53 2.49 0.94
C SER A 64 6.03 2.08 -0.44
N THR A 65 6.66 2.61 -1.49
CA THR A 65 6.51 2.15 -2.88
C THR A 65 7.76 1.41 -3.37
N ARG A 66 8.71 1.17 -2.45
CA ARG A 66 9.94 0.46 -2.74
C ARG A 66 10.17 -0.60 -1.67
N LEU A 67 10.62 -1.75 -2.09
CA LEU A 67 11.14 -2.81 -1.25
C LEU A 67 12.65 -2.79 -1.27
N ASP A 68 13.28 -3.24 -0.20
CA ASP A 68 14.71 -3.49 -0.21
C ASP A 68 15.05 -4.64 -1.20
N PRO A 69 16.32 -4.84 -1.58
CA PRO A 69 16.71 -5.84 -2.58
C PRO A 69 16.28 -7.26 -2.23
N LYS A 70 16.33 -7.65 -0.96
CA LYS A 70 15.93 -8.98 -0.48
C LYS A 70 14.41 -9.15 -0.57
N GLN A 71 13.65 -8.24 0.01
CA GLN A 71 12.19 -8.23 -0.04
C GLN A 71 11.68 -8.21 -1.49
N ARG A 72 12.31 -7.44 -2.39
CA ARG A 72 11.95 -7.41 -3.81
C ARG A 72 12.17 -8.75 -4.50
N ARG A 73 13.23 -9.45 -4.16
CA ARG A 73 13.49 -10.79 -4.71
C ARG A 73 12.44 -11.79 -4.25
N ASP A 74 12.07 -11.75 -2.97
CA ASP A 74 11.09 -12.65 -2.39
C ASP A 74 9.68 -12.33 -2.92
N HIS A 75 9.33 -11.05 -3.04
CA HIS A 75 8.07 -10.59 -3.65
C HIS A 75 7.93 -11.10 -5.10
N ARG A 76 8.96 -10.99 -5.95
CA ARG A 76 8.92 -11.51 -7.32
C ARG A 76 8.73 -13.03 -7.42
N ARG A 77 9.14 -13.79 -6.41
CA ARG A 77 8.90 -15.24 -6.36
C ARG A 77 7.45 -15.56 -6.04
N LEU A 78 6.79 -14.74 -5.22
CA LEU A 78 5.41 -14.92 -4.80
C LEU A 78 4.42 -14.40 -5.85
N VAL A 79 4.75 -13.30 -6.52
CA VAL A 79 3.87 -12.58 -7.46
C VAL A 79 4.53 -12.58 -8.84
N ARG A 80 4.42 -13.71 -9.56
CA ARG A 80 5.07 -13.89 -10.86
C ARG A 80 4.38 -13.16 -12.01
N ASP A 81 3.05 -13.02 -11.95
CA ASP A 81 2.20 -12.52 -13.03
C ASP A 81 1.51 -11.20 -12.69
N ASP A 82 2.07 -10.42 -11.78
CA ASP A 82 1.47 -9.16 -11.40
C ASP A 82 1.68 -8.10 -12.49
N LYS A 83 0.57 -7.69 -13.10
CA LYS A 83 0.50 -6.60 -14.08
C LYS A 83 0.17 -5.25 -13.43
N ALA A 84 0.32 -5.14 -12.12
CA ALA A 84 -0.02 -3.93 -11.37
C ALA A 84 0.73 -2.71 -11.91
N ALA A 85 0.00 -1.63 -12.16
CA ALA A 85 0.58 -0.38 -12.61
C ALA A 85 1.39 0.32 -11.51
N VAL A 86 1.02 0.09 -10.25
CA VAL A 86 1.65 0.63 -9.04
C VAL A 86 1.49 -0.36 -7.89
N GLU A 87 2.58 -0.64 -7.21
CA GLU A 87 2.60 -1.42 -5.97
C GLU A 87 2.87 -0.49 -4.79
N ILE A 88 2.19 -0.76 -3.68
CA ILE A 88 2.33 -0.02 -2.43
C ILE A 88 2.39 -1.01 -1.28
N PHE A 89 3.39 -0.86 -0.44
CA PHE A 89 3.70 -1.76 0.65
C PHE A 89 3.51 -1.07 1.99
N GLY A 90 2.91 -1.77 2.95
CA GLY A 90 2.81 -1.34 4.33
C GLY A 90 3.46 -2.36 5.24
N GLY A 91 4.38 -1.94 6.10
CA GLY A 91 5.06 -2.85 7.02
C GLY A 91 6.30 -2.25 7.66
N ALA A 92 7.00 -3.08 8.44
CA ALA A 92 8.24 -2.74 9.13
C ALA A 92 9.42 -2.77 8.16
N ALA A 93 9.77 -1.63 7.58
CA ALA A 93 10.83 -1.54 6.57
C ALA A 93 12.24 -1.68 7.17
N ALA A 94 12.44 -1.24 8.40
CA ALA A 94 13.76 -1.16 9.04
C ALA A 94 14.09 -2.32 9.98
N LEU A 95 13.13 -3.20 10.30
CA LEU A 95 13.31 -4.28 11.27
C LEU A 95 13.16 -5.65 10.61
N PRO A 96 14.27 -6.33 10.28
CA PRO A 96 14.24 -7.62 9.59
C PRO A 96 13.61 -8.74 10.44
N HIS A 97 13.55 -8.59 11.76
CA HIS A 97 12.96 -9.56 12.69
C HIS A 97 11.48 -9.30 13.02
N ALA A 98 10.83 -8.29 12.44
CA ALA A 98 9.42 -8.00 12.65
C ALA A 98 8.50 -9.20 12.35
N HIS A 99 8.89 -10.07 11.41
CA HIS A 99 8.16 -11.30 11.10
C HIS A 99 8.17 -12.31 12.26
N LEU A 100 9.20 -12.31 13.11
CA LEU A 100 9.26 -13.18 14.30
C LEU A 100 8.24 -12.73 15.36
N VAL A 101 7.95 -11.44 15.44
CA VAL A 101 6.90 -10.92 16.32
C VAL A 101 5.53 -11.36 15.81
N GLU A 102 5.27 -11.22 14.51
CA GLU A 102 3.98 -11.59 13.90
C GLU A 102 3.69 -13.10 13.97
N PHE A 103 4.70 -13.94 13.70
CA PHE A 103 4.52 -15.39 13.54
C PHE A 103 5.09 -16.22 14.69
N GLY A 104 5.84 -15.61 15.59
CA GLY A 104 6.59 -16.32 16.59
C GLY A 104 7.85 -16.98 16.04
N SER A 105 8.62 -17.62 16.90
CA SER A 105 9.75 -18.45 16.52
C SER A 105 9.71 -19.80 17.24
N VAL A 106 10.04 -20.85 16.50
CA VAL A 106 10.33 -22.16 17.09
C VAL A 106 11.70 -22.16 17.75
N GLU A 107 11.91 -23.07 18.67
CA GLU A 107 13.22 -23.29 19.27
C GLU A 107 14.25 -23.63 18.20
N ARG A 108 15.39 -22.96 18.29
CA ARG A 108 16.56 -23.20 17.44
C ARG A 108 17.77 -23.40 18.32
N HIS A 109 18.68 -24.23 17.87
CA HIS A 109 19.96 -24.48 18.55
C HIS A 109 21.06 -23.75 17.79
N LEU A 110 21.96 -23.15 18.56
CA LEU A 110 23.20 -22.60 18.03
C LEU A 110 24.15 -23.78 17.70
N GLU A 111 25.09 -23.57 16.81
CA GLU A 111 26.14 -24.57 16.50
C GLU A 111 26.92 -24.95 17.76
N SER A 112 27.01 -24.08 18.75
CA SER A 112 27.58 -24.29 20.08
C SER A 112 26.72 -25.15 21.02
N GLY A 113 25.52 -25.61 20.58
CA GLY A 113 24.61 -26.44 21.38
C GLY A 113 23.66 -25.67 22.30
N GLY A 114 23.76 -24.31 22.36
CA GLY A 114 22.86 -23.50 23.16
C GLY A 114 21.50 -23.34 22.50
N SER A 115 20.40 -23.39 23.28
CA SER A 115 19.05 -23.08 22.79
C SER A 115 18.83 -21.55 22.66
N THR A 116 18.18 -21.12 21.59
CA THR A 116 17.76 -19.72 21.44
C THR A 116 16.40 -19.43 22.09
N GLY A 117 15.74 -20.46 22.65
CA GLY A 117 14.39 -20.38 23.18
C GLY A 117 13.32 -20.26 22.07
N THR A 118 12.08 -20.18 22.54
CA THR A 118 10.90 -19.97 21.70
C THR A 118 10.33 -18.57 21.95
N MET A 119 9.78 -17.95 20.92
CA MET A 119 9.06 -16.68 21.06
C MET A 119 7.59 -16.91 20.63
N PRO A 120 6.61 -16.69 21.52
CA PRO A 120 5.21 -16.79 21.15
C PRO A 120 4.84 -15.74 20.10
N ALA A 121 3.96 -16.10 19.16
CA ALA A 121 3.45 -15.16 18.17
C ALA A 121 2.61 -14.05 18.84
N GLN A 122 2.85 -12.82 18.45
CA GLN A 122 2.06 -11.66 18.83
C GLN A 122 1.61 -10.93 17.55
N PRO A 123 0.57 -11.47 16.86
CA PRO A 123 0.15 -10.94 15.57
C PRO A 123 -0.44 -9.54 15.71
N PHE A 124 0.04 -8.60 14.93
CA PHE A 124 -0.41 -7.21 14.89
C PHE A 124 -0.79 -6.76 13.48
N MET A 125 -0.11 -7.27 12.44
CA MET A 125 -0.38 -6.91 11.05
C MET A 125 -1.70 -7.50 10.55
N ARG A 126 -1.94 -8.79 10.80
CA ARG A 126 -3.16 -9.46 10.35
C ARG A 126 -4.41 -8.89 11.00
N PRO A 127 -4.50 -8.73 12.33
CA PRO A 127 -5.66 -8.07 12.96
C PRO A 127 -5.85 -6.63 12.50
N ALA A 128 -4.76 -5.87 12.28
CA ALA A 128 -4.83 -4.52 11.74
C ALA A 128 -5.46 -4.49 10.35
N TRP A 129 -5.03 -5.41 9.47
CA TRP A 129 -5.58 -5.52 8.11
C TRP A 129 -7.06 -5.90 8.13
N ASP A 130 -7.43 -6.91 8.89
CA ASP A 130 -8.81 -7.37 8.99
C ASP A 130 -9.76 -6.27 9.49
N ALA A 131 -9.27 -5.41 10.39
CA ALA A 131 -10.04 -4.29 10.91
C ALA A 131 -10.12 -3.08 9.95
N THR A 132 -9.17 -2.93 9.02
CA THR A 132 -9.05 -1.69 8.23
C THR A 132 -9.23 -1.87 6.73
N ARG A 133 -9.25 -3.09 6.21
CA ARG A 133 -9.31 -3.37 4.77
C ARG A 133 -10.44 -2.64 4.04
N GLU A 134 -11.63 -2.57 4.64
CA GLU A 134 -12.78 -1.88 4.04
C GLU A 134 -12.58 -0.36 4.03
N ALA A 135 -12.03 0.21 5.10
CA ALA A 135 -11.70 1.63 5.17
C ALA A 135 -10.59 2.00 4.17
N VAL A 136 -9.60 1.13 3.98
CA VAL A 136 -8.55 1.30 2.96
C VAL A 136 -9.16 1.31 1.56
N LEU A 137 -10.04 0.36 1.23
CA LEU A 137 -10.72 0.30 -0.07
C LEU A 137 -11.60 1.53 -0.32
N ALA A 138 -12.39 1.93 0.67
CA ALA A 138 -13.21 3.14 0.59
C ALA A 138 -12.35 4.40 0.42
N GLY A 139 -11.21 4.46 1.11
CA GLY A 139 -10.22 5.53 0.98
C GLY A 139 -9.62 5.62 -0.43
N ILE A 140 -9.31 4.47 -1.05
CA ILE A 140 -8.84 4.41 -2.43
C ILE A 140 -9.92 4.90 -3.39
N ALA A 141 -11.15 4.40 -3.30
CA ALA A 141 -12.25 4.78 -4.18
C ALA A 141 -12.54 6.28 -4.10
N LYS A 142 -12.69 6.83 -2.89
CA LYS A 142 -12.91 8.27 -2.65
C LYS A 142 -11.75 9.13 -3.15
N GLY A 143 -10.53 8.71 -2.84
CA GLY A 143 -9.31 9.43 -3.23
C GLY A 143 -9.11 9.46 -4.74
N LEU A 144 -9.35 8.35 -5.44
CA LEU A 144 -9.28 8.29 -6.91
C LEU A 144 -10.32 9.20 -7.55
N GLY A 145 -11.57 9.15 -7.10
CA GLY A 145 -12.64 10.02 -7.60
C GLY A 145 -12.26 11.49 -7.48
N HIS A 146 -11.77 11.93 -6.32
CA HIS A 146 -11.33 13.31 -6.09
C HIS A 146 -10.16 13.73 -7.01
N GLU A 147 -9.13 12.90 -7.12
CA GLU A 147 -7.93 13.23 -7.93
C GLU A 147 -8.25 13.23 -9.43
N ILE A 148 -9.14 12.36 -9.91
CA ILE A 148 -9.60 12.35 -11.29
C ILE A 148 -10.38 13.63 -11.58
N ALA A 149 -11.37 14.00 -10.78
CA ALA A 149 -12.15 15.22 -10.94
C ALA A 149 -11.25 16.46 -10.97
N LYS A 150 -10.28 16.55 -10.06
CA LYS A 150 -9.28 17.63 -10.00
C LYS A 150 -8.41 17.71 -11.25
N THR A 151 -8.03 16.56 -11.80
CA THR A 151 -7.19 16.50 -13.01
C THR A 151 -7.97 16.88 -14.26
N VAL A 152 -9.21 16.43 -14.39
CA VAL A 152 -10.13 16.81 -15.46
C VAL A 152 -10.38 18.32 -15.44
N ALA A 153 -10.68 18.90 -14.28
CA ALA A 153 -10.88 20.33 -14.11
C ALA A 153 -9.63 21.16 -14.50
N ARG A 154 -8.43 20.69 -14.12
CA ARG A 154 -7.16 21.33 -14.52
C ARG A 154 -6.95 21.27 -16.04
N ARG A 155 -7.27 20.14 -16.67
CA ARG A 155 -7.16 19.97 -18.12
C ARG A 155 -8.13 20.88 -18.86
N ALA A 156 -9.39 20.96 -18.42
CA ALA A 156 -10.40 21.86 -18.97
C ALA A 156 -9.95 23.32 -18.91
N LYS A 157 -9.42 23.79 -17.76
CA LYS A 157 -8.85 25.15 -17.63
C LYS A 157 -7.70 25.42 -18.59
N ARG A 158 -6.79 24.43 -18.79
CA ARG A 158 -5.67 24.58 -19.72
C ARG A 158 -6.13 24.67 -21.17
N LEU A 159 -7.13 23.89 -21.57
CA LEU A 159 -7.70 23.92 -22.90
C LEU A 159 -8.43 25.25 -23.17
N ALA A 160 -9.25 25.72 -22.26
CA ALA A 160 -9.93 27.02 -22.35
C ALA A 160 -8.92 28.17 -22.50
N LYS A 161 -7.80 28.14 -21.73
CA LYS A 161 -6.73 29.14 -21.85
C LYS A 161 -6.00 29.10 -23.21
N LYS A 162 -5.90 27.89 -23.81
CA LYS A 162 -5.26 27.72 -25.12
C LYS A 162 -6.11 28.22 -26.27
N VAL A 163 -7.43 27.97 -26.19
CA VAL A 163 -8.41 28.48 -27.17
C VAL A 163 -8.51 30.00 -27.11
N GLY A 164 -8.57 30.60 -25.92
CA GLY A 164 -8.61 32.06 -25.74
C GLY A 164 -7.34 32.79 -26.20
N LYS A 165 -6.18 32.09 -26.28
CA LYS A 165 -4.92 32.67 -26.76
C LYS A 165 -4.67 32.49 -28.27
N GLY A 166 -5.43 31.61 -28.93
CA GLY A 166 -5.34 31.34 -30.39
C GLY A 166 -6.33 32.16 -31.23
N GLY A 167 -7.25 32.91 -30.64
CA GLY A 167 -8.26 33.71 -31.32
C GLY A 167 -7.88 35.18 -31.57
N GLY A 168 -6.64 35.58 -31.35
CA GLY A 168 -6.16 36.93 -31.55
C GLY A 168 -5.06 36.99 -32.63
N ARG A 169 -5.44 36.66 -33.87
CA ARG A 169 -4.69 36.99 -35.09
C ARG A 169 -5.65 37.39 -36.18
#